data_caaeddede79cf9ae4c2783093d4df521
#
_entry.id   caaeddede79cf9ae4c2783093d4df521
#
_cell.length_a   1.000
_cell.length_b   1.000
_cell.length_c   1.000
_cell.angle_alpha   90.00
_cell.angle_beta   90.00
_cell.angle_gamma   90.00
#
_symmetry.space_group_name_H-M   'P 1'
#
loop_
_entity.id
_entity.type
_entity.pdbx_description
1 polymer ?
#
loop_
_entity_poly.entity_id
_entity_poly.type
_entity_poly.pdbx_seq_one_letter_code
_entity_poly.pdbx_strand_id
1 'polypeptide(L)'
;MPPAAPWRAWAARVIALKPPRLALGLAIVLVLVSLALPLWSLGRVAGSEQDIGSFSWTAITTTTYISGVWDRTTILPYTSSQSPFPSPFPPPSTPAFRAVGSALATAYLLNVVLLVVLAVVFGLFSIGYSRTMPTLSLLIVSLIVLGVALLALFYPIVAVPGAATTDVGTFTIDGFWGSDSAAGALWSWSPGLGWWVLLVAVILGTVGAVLPYVKSIRAMVPPAPEDWRPPAS
;
A
#
# COMPACT_ATOMS: atom_id res chain seq x y z
N MET A 1 -34.67 12.36 -28.80
CA MET A 1 -34.04 11.77 -27.58
C MET A 1 -32.79 12.57 -27.26
N PRO A 2 -32.62 13.09 -26.06
CA PRO A 2 -31.36 13.78 -25.70
C PRO A 2 -30.20 12.78 -25.78
N PRO A 3 -29.01 13.19 -26.28
CA PRO A 3 -27.84 12.33 -26.35
C PRO A 3 -27.51 11.80 -24.94
N ALA A 4 -27.25 10.51 -24.84
CA ALA A 4 -26.88 9.88 -23.57
C ALA A 4 -25.65 10.60 -23.00
N ALA A 5 -25.73 11.05 -21.74
CA ALA A 5 -24.65 11.78 -21.09
C ALA A 5 -23.33 10.99 -21.18
N PRO A 6 -22.19 11.60 -21.49
CA PRO A 6 -20.90 10.93 -21.77
C PRO A 6 -20.45 10.00 -20.64
N TRP A 7 -20.84 10.28 -19.39
CA TRP A 7 -20.53 9.43 -18.25
C TRP A 7 -21.26 8.07 -18.30
N ARG A 8 -22.47 7.99 -18.90
CA ARG A 8 -23.21 6.71 -19.06
C ARG A 8 -22.51 5.80 -20.06
N ALA A 9 -21.97 6.35 -21.15
CA ALA A 9 -21.19 5.59 -22.11
C ALA A 9 -19.87 5.08 -21.50
N TRP A 10 -19.22 5.89 -20.66
CA TRP A 10 -18.02 5.49 -19.91
C TRP A 10 -18.35 4.41 -18.89
N ALA A 11 -19.38 4.58 -18.07
CA ALA A 11 -19.82 3.57 -17.08
C ALA A 11 -20.15 2.24 -17.73
N ALA A 12 -20.86 2.24 -18.88
CA ALA A 12 -21.16 1.02 -19.62
C ALA A 12 -19.88 0.31 -20.11
N ARG A 13 -18.83 1.06 -20.54
CA ARG A 13 -17.54 0.48 -20.92
C ARG A 13 -16.80 -0.13 -19.73
N VAL A 14 -16.82 0.52 -18.57
CA VAL A 14 -16.22 0.00 -17.33
C VAL A 14 -16.92 -1.27 -16.87
N ILE A 15 -18.26 -1.31 -16.90
CA ILE A 15 -19.06 -2.48 -16.53
C ILE A 15 -18.83 -3.63 -17.52
N ALA A 16 -18.57 -3.34 -18.79
CA ALA A 16 -18.25 -4.34 -19.80
C ALA A 16 -16.85 -4.98 -19.60
N LEU A 17 -15.98 -4.40 -18.74
CA LEU A 17 -14.72 -5.02 -18.37
C LEU A 17 -14.99 -6.30 -17.58
N LYS A 18 -14.32 -7.39 -17.98
CA LYS A 18 -14.41 -8.65 -17.22
C LYS A 18 -13.85 -8.46 -15.82
N PRO A 19 -14.40 -9.12 -14.77
CA PRO A 19 -13.99 -8.94 -13.38
C PRO A 19 -12.48 -8.91 -13.12
N PRO A 20 -11.64 -9.78 -13.73
CA PRO A 20 -10.18 -9.70 -13.52
C PRO A 20 -9.55 -8.37 -13.96
N ARG A 21 -9.99 -7.83 -15.11
CA ARG A 21 -9.47 -6.57 -15.64
C ARG A 21 -9.92 -5.37 -14.81
N LEU A 22 -11.16 -5.39 -14.35
CA LEU A 22 -11.67 -4.35 -13.45
C LEU A 22 -10.86 -4.32 -12.15
N ALA A 23 -10.64 -5.48 -11.53
CA ALA A 23 -9.86 -5.60 -10.29
C ALA A 23 -8.42 -5.11 -10.47
N LEU A 24 -7.74 -5.52 -11.56
CA LEU A 24 -6.38 -5.07 -11.88
C LEU A 24 -6.33 -3.56 -12.17
N GLY A 25 -7.28 -3.03 -12.95
CA GLY A 25 -7.34 -1.60 -13.24
C GLY A 25 -7.54 -0.75 -11.98
N LEU A 26 -8.44 -1.19 -11.10
CA LEU A 26 -8.67 -0.52 -9.82
C LEU A 26 -7.44 -0.62 -8.90
N ALA A 27 -6.78 -1.78 -8.85
CA ALA A 27 -5.54 -1.96 -8.10
C ALA A 27 -4.43 -1.00 -8.57
N ILE A 28 -4.25 -0.83 -9.89
CA ILE A 28 -3.29 0.14 -10.47
C ILE A 28 -3.59 1.55 -9.98
N VAL A 29 -4.85 2.00 -10.05
CA VAL A 29 -5.25 3.33 -9.56
C VAL A 29 -4.95 3.48 -8.08
N LEU A 30 -5.25 2.48 -7.26
CA LEU A 30 -4.99 2.53 -5.82
C LEU A 30 -3.49 2.53 -5.49
N VAL A 31 -2.64 1.78 -6.23
CA VAL A 31 -1.18 1.89 -6.05
C VAL A 31 -0.69 3.29 -6.38
N LEU A 32 -1.18 3.91 -7.46
CA LEU A 32 -0.85 5.31 -7.80
C LEU A 32 -1.26 6.28 -6.68
N VAL A 33 -2.45 6.10 -6.11
CA VAL A 33 -2.92 6.91 -4.96
C VAL A 33 -2.03 6.67 -3.74
N SER A 34 -1.65 5.42 -3.45
CA SER A 34 -0.75 5.06 -2.36
C SER A 34 0.63 5.75 -2.48
N LEU A 35 1.15 5.91 -3.70
CA LEU A 35 2.42 6.61 -3.96
C LEU A 35 2.37 8.11 -3.59
N ALA A 36 1.19 8.72 -3.59
CA ALA A 36 0.99 10.12 -3.24
C ALA A 36 0.71 10.35 -1.74
N LEU A 37 0.48 9.27 -0.97
CA LEU A 37 0.07 9.33 0.43
C LEU A 37 1.19 8.87 1.37
N PRO A 38 1.24 9.33 2.64
CA PRO A 38 2.21 8.86 3.61
C PRO A 38 1.99 7.38 3.93
N LEU A 39 3.09 6.61 4.01
CA LEU A 39 3.05 5.19 4.36
C LEU A 39 3.05 4.94 5.86
N TRP A 40 3.60 5.88 6.64
CA TRP A 40 3.75 5.75 8.08
C TRP A 40 3.58 7.09 8.78
N SER A 41 3.22 7.06 10.06
CA SER A 41 3.04 8.25 10.90
C SER A 41 3.61 8.04 12.29
N LEU A 42 4.14 9.12 12.89
CA LEU A 42 4.64 9.18 14.25
C LEU A 42 4.00 10.39 14.94
N GLY A 43 3.31 10.15 16.04
CA GLY A 43 2.69 11.17 16.86
C GLY A 43 3.46 11.38 18.17
N ARG A 44 3.47 12.60 18.67
CA ARG A 44 3.98 12.99 19.99
C ARG A 44 2.93 13.83 20.70
N VAL A 45 2.69 13.55 21.96
CA VAL A 45 1.84 14.37 22.84
C VAL A 45 2.66 14.71 24.10
N ALA A 46 2.86 16.01 24.36
CA ALA A 46 3.57 16.51 25.52
C ALA A 46 2.79 17.69 26.13
N GLY A 47 2.09 17.45 27.24
CA GLY A 47 1.20 18.43 27.84
C GLY A 47 0.07 18.82 26.88
N SER A 48 0.01 20.12 26.52
CA SER A 48 -0.97 20.66 25.58
C SER A 48 -0.51 20.63 24.10
N GLU A 49 0.72 20.22 23.85
CA GLU A 49 1.32 20.16 22.51
C GLU A 49 1.15 18.76 21.90
N GLN A 50 0.67 18.70 20.67
CA GLN A 50 0.55 17.47 19.89
C GLN A 50 1.21 17.70 18.53
N ASP A 51 2.16 16.83 18.19
CA ASP A 51 2.83 16.80 16.89
C ASP A 51 2.49 15.51 16.15
N ILE A 52 2.13 15.62 14.89
CA ILE A 52 1.84 14.48 14.01
C ILE A 52 2.76 14.55 12.81
N GLY A 53 3.75 13.67 12.76
CA GLY A 53 4.62 13.48 11.62
C GLY A 53 4.07 12.44 10.65
N SER A 54 3.89 12.83 9.41
CA SER A 54 3.47 11.96 8.31
C SER A 54 4.66 11.74 7.36
N PHE A 55 5.03 10.49 7.16
CA PHE A 55 6.24 10.09 6.44
C PHE A 55 5.88 9.64 5.03
N SER A 56 6.29 10.43 4.04
CA SER A 56 6.09 10.18 2.61
C SER A 56 7.41 9.77 1.92
N TRP A 57 7.42 9.70 0.59
CA TRP A 57 8.60 9.25 -0.16
C TRP A 57 9.86 10.12 0.07
N THR A 58 9.69 11.44 0.07
CA THR A 58 10.83 12.37 0.02
C THR A 58 10.95 13.27 1.25
N ALA A 59 9.90 13.33 2.07
CA ALA A 59 9.80 14.30 3.14
C ALA A 59 8.92 13.81 4.29
N ILE A 60 9.14 14.44 5.44
CA ILE A 60 8.29 14.35 6.62
C ILE A 60 7.44 15.62 6.65
N THR A 61 6.14 15.47 6.75
CA THR A 61 5.21 16.57 7.02
C THR A 61 4.80 16.50 8.48
N THR A 62 5.21 17.45 9.30
CA THR A 62 4.84 17.53 10.72
C THR A 62 3.80 18.62 10.91
N THR A 63 2.67 18.26 11.50
CA THR A 63 1.62 19.19 11.90
C THR A 63 1.58 19.28 13.42
N THR A 64 1.71 20.51 13.94
CA THR A 64 1.71 20.81 15.38
C THR A 64 0.37 21.44 15.77
N TYR A 65 -0.20 20.93 16.87
CA TYR A 65 -1.39 21.49 17.51
C TYR A 65 -1.03 21.90 18.94
N ILE A 66 -1.53 23.04 19.40
CA ILE A 66 -1.41 23.54 20.78
C ILE A 66 -2.81 23.63 21.37
N SER A 67 -3.06 22.92 22.46
CA SER A 67 -4.41 22.84 23.10
C SER A 67 -5.51 22.45 22.09
N GLY A 68 -5.20 21.57 21.14
CA GLY A 68 -6.12 21.11 20.09
C GLY A 68 -6.34 22.07 18.92
N VAL A 69 -5.68 23.25 18.93
CA VAL A 69 -5.74 24.22 17.83
C VAL A 69 -4.51 24.02 16.95
N TRP A 70 -4.73 24.02 15.62
CA TRP A 70 -3.63 23.98 14.65
C TRP A 70 -2.72 25.22 14.84
N ASP A 71 -1.42 24.96 14.95
CA ASP A 71 -0.38 25.99 15.09
C ASP A 71 0.39 26.15 13.77
N ARG A 72 1.04 25.07 13.35
CA ARG A 72 1.89 25.09 12.15
C ARG A 72 1.98 23.73 11.46
N THR A 73 2.36 23.78 10.18
CA THR A 73 2.78 22.61 9.41
C THR A 73 4.18 22.85 8.83
N THR A 74 5.08 21.92 9.05
CA THR A 74 6.46 21.95 8.58
C THR A 74 6.72 20.78 7.67
N ILE A 75 7.38 21.01 6.52
CA ILE A 75 7.79 19.94 5.60
C ILE A 75 9.32 19.94 5.56
N LEU A 76 9.92 18.82 5.93
CA LEU A 76 11.36 18.64 5.99
C LEU A 76 11.79 17.44 5.15
N PRO A 77 12.77 17.59 4.24
CA PRO A 77 13.36 16.45 3.56
C PRO A 77 14.16 15.60 4.55
N TYR A 78 14.30 14.31 4.28
CA TYR A 78 15.09 13.38 5.13
C TYR A 78 16.59 13.71 5.20
N THR A 79 17.06 14.62 4.36
CA THR A 79 18.44 15.17 4.40
C THR A 79 18.57 16.40 5.30
N SER A 80 17.47 16.88 5.89
CA SER A 80 17.47 18.04 6.78
C SER A 80 18.23 17.73 8.08
N SER A 81 19.03 18.69 8.54
CA SER A 81 19.64 18.66 9.87
C SER A 81 18.68 19.17 10.98
N GLN A 82 17.49 19.64 10.60
CA GLN A 82 16.47 20.08 11.55
C GLN A 82 15.63 18.89 12.00
N SER A 83 15.34 18.83 13.30
CA SER A 83 14.36 17.86 13.81
C SER A 83 12.94 18.28 13.42
N PRO A 84 12.12 17.36 12.91
CA PRO A 84 10.71 17.63 12.64
C PRO A 84 9.87 17.72 13.92
N PHE A 85 10.39 17.23 15.04
CA PHE A 85 9.75 17.28 16.35
C PHE A 85 10.52 18.23 17.27
N PRO A 86 9.85 19.00 18.14
CA PRO A 86 10.52 19.84 19.12
C PRO A 86 11.28 19.00 20.16
N SER A 87 12.23 19.67 20.84
CA SER A 87 13.02 19.08 21.95
C SER A 87 12.18 18.18 22.86
N PRO A 88 12.69 16.98 23.33
CA PRO A 88 14.06 16.84 23.78
C PRO A 88 15.02 16.12 22.83
N PHE A 89 14.69 15.95 21.56
CA PHE A 89 15.71 15.39 20.67
C PHE A 89 16.94 16.29 20.66
N PRO A 90 18.13 15.79 21.05
CA PRO A 90 19.36 16.55 20.85
C PRO A 90 19.44 16.93 19.36
N PRO A 91 19.94 18.12 19.03
CA PRO A 91 20.17 18.47 17.63
C PRO A 91 21.04 17.36 17.03
N PRO A 92 20.55 16.64 16.00
CA PRO A 92 21.30 15.52 15.46
C PRO A 92 22.56 16.04 14.79
N SER A 93 23.68 15.38 15.09
CA SER A 93 24.91 15.52 14.30
C SER A 93 24.75 14.96 12.88
N THR A 94 23.65 14.25 12.63
CA THR A 94 23.26 13.60 11.37
C THR A 94 21.88 14.07 10.93
N PRO A 95 21.53 14.01 9.63
CA PRO A 95 20.21 14.34 9.14
C PRO A 95 19.11 13.55 9.88
N ALA A 96 18.10 14.26 10.36
CA ALA A 96 16.98 13.67 11.09
C ALA A 96 16.19 12.68 10.21
N PHE A 97 15.86 11.52 10.77
CA PHE A 97 15.06 10.48 10.08
C PHE A 97 15.65 9.98 8.75
N ARG A 98 17.00 9.97 8.63
CA ARG A 98 17.67 9.47 7.43
C ARG A 98 17.47 7.97 7.20
N ALA A 99 17.48 7.17 8.25
CA ALA A 99 17.28 5.73 8.16
C ALA A 99 15.84 5.41 7.74
N VAL A 100 14.85 6.10 8.34
CA VAL A 100 13.44 6.00 7.92
C VAL A 100 13.28 6.42 6.47
N GLY A 101 13.90 7.52 6.05
CA GLY A 101 13.88 7.98 4.66
C GLY A 101 14.40 6.92 3.68
N SER A 102 15.48 6.23 4.02
CA SER A 102 16.05 5.14 3.21
C SER A 102 15.11 3.92 3.14
N ALA A 103 14.53 3.52 4.28
CA ALA A 103 13.57 2.43 4.34
C ALA A 103 12.31 2.74 3.51
N LEU A 104 11.79 3.95 3.62
CA LEU A 104 10.63 4.38 2.84
C LEU A 104 10.94 4.51 1.35
N ALA A 105 12.11 5.02 0.97
CA ALA A 105 12.51 5.05 -0.45
C ALA A 105 12.49 3.65 -1.07
N THR A 106 12.96 2.64 -0.35
CA THR A 106 12.86 1.23 -0.79
C THR A 106 11.43 0.74 -0.85
N ALA A 107 10.59 1.07 0.15
CA ALA A 107 9.17 0.71 0.15
C ALA A 107 8.43 1.30 -1.06
N TYR A 108 8.66 2.57 -1.36
CA TYR A 108 8.06 3.21 -2.53
C TYR A 108 8.58 2.65 -3.85
N LEU A 109 9.87 2.27 -3.93
CA LEU A 109 10.41 1.57 -5.09
C LEU A 109 9.69 0.23 -5.33
N LEU A 110 9.42 -0.54 -4.27
CA LEU A 110 8.66 -1.78 -4.37
C LEU A 110 7.21 -1.52 -4.84
N ASN A 111 6.59 -0.42 -4.41
CA ASN A 111 5.26 -0.02 -4.91
C ASN A 111 5.30 0.32 -6.41
N VAL A 112 6.37 0.97 -6.89
CA VAL A 112 6.57 1.23 -8.32
C VAL A 112 6.75 -0.08 -9.09
N VAL A 113 7.53 -1.02 -8.56
CA VAL A 113 7.68 -2.35 -9.16
C VAL A 113 6.33 -3.08 -9.23
N LEU A 114 5.55 -3.04 -8.15
CA LEU A 114 4.18 -3.59 -8.13
C LEU A 114 3.30 -2.95 -9.19
N LEU A 115 3.34 -1.62 -9.32
CA LEU A 115 2.59 -0.87 -10.32
C LEU A 115 2.91 -1.36 -11.74
N VAL A 116 4.21 -1.51 -12.06
CA VAL A 116 4.68 -1.98 -13.37
C VAL A 116 4.19 -3.41 -13.63
N VAL A 117 4.32 -4.31 -12.65
CA VAL A 117 3.86 -5.70 -12.78
C VAL A 117 2.35 -5.76 -13.02
N LEU A 118 1.56 -5.00 -12.24
CA LEU A 118 0.11 -4.94 -12.43
C LEU A 118 -0.27 -4.36 -13.81
N ALA A 119 0.42 -3.32 -14.28
CA ALA A 119 0.19 -2.72 -15.58
C ALA A 119 0.48 -3.69 -16.73
N VAL A 120 1.60 -4.44 -16.66
CA VAL A 120 1.92 -5.48 -17.63
C VAL A 120 0.87 -6.58 -17.66
N VAL A 121 0.47 -7.11 -16.50
CA VAL A 121 -0.56 -8.16 -16.41
C VAL A 121 -1.92 -7.65 -16.90
N PHE A 122 -2.29 -6.42 -16.55
CA PHE A 122 -3.51 -5.78 -17.05
C PHE A 122 -3.49 -5.64 -18.58
N GLY A 123 -2.36 -5.21 -19.15
CA GLY A 123 -2.16 -5.13 -20.60
C GLY A 123 -2.32 -6.48 -21.28
N LEU A 124 -1.62 -7.52 -20.80
CA LEU A 124 -1.71 -8.89 -21.32
C LEU A 124 -3.15 -9.42 -21.27
N PHE A 125 -3.85 -9.22 -20.16
CA PHE A 125 -5.25 -9.66 -20.04
C PHE A 125 -6.20 -8.83 -20.91
N SER A 126 -5.88 -7.57 -21.18
CA SER A 126 -6.69 -6.68 -22.02
C SER A 126 -6.66 -7.07 -23.50
N ILE A 127 -5.53 -7.52 -24.02
CA ILE A 127 -5.42 -8.05 -25.38
C ILE A 127 -5.96 -9.48 -25.53
N GLY A 128 -6.50 -10.06 -24.43
CA GLY A 128 -7.11 -11.38 -24.46
C GLY A 128 -6.15 -12.54 -24.26
N TYR A 129 -4.89 -12.28 -23.98
CA TYR A 129 -3.83 -13.29 -23.80
C TYR A 129 -4.16 -14.30 -22.69
N SER A 130 -4.91 -13.91 -21.65
CA SER A 130 -5.37 -14.80 -20.58
C SER A 130 -6.25 -15.96 -21.05
N ARG A 131 -6.78 -15.93 -22.27
CA ARG A 131 -7.60 -17.03 -22.85
C ARG A 131 -6.76 -18.07 -23.59
N THR A 132 -5.58 -17.67 -24.05
CA THR A 132 -4.67 -18.52 -24.85
C THR A 132 -3.51 -19.06 -24.02
N MET A 133 -3.27 -18.48 -22.83
CA MET A 133 -2.23 -18.93 -21.93
C MET A 133 -2.50 -20.32 -21.36
N PRO A 134 -1.48 -21.20 -21.32
CA PRO A 134 -1.55 -22.44 -20.55
C PRO A 134 -1.81 -22.16 -19.07
N THR A 135 -2.47 -23.09 -18.38
CA THR A 135 -2.80 -22.96 -16.94
C THR A 135 -1.55 -22.72 -16.09
N LEU A 136 -0.42 -23.38 -16.44
CA LEU A 136 0.86 -23.17 -15.75
C LEU A 136 1.36 -21.73 -15.86
N SER A 137 1.25 -21.11 -17.03
CA SER A 137 1.66 -19.70 -17.22
C SER A 137 0.77 -18.75 -16.42
N LEU A 138 -0.52 -19.02 -16.30
CA LEU A 138 -1.43 -18.25 -15.45
C LEU A 138 -1.08 -18.39 -13.97
N LEU A 139 -0.68 -19.58 -13.53
CA LEU A 139 -0.17 -19.81 -12.17
C LEU A 139 1.10 -18.98 -11.91
N ILE A 140 2.07 -19.03 -12.81
CA ILE A 140 3.35 -18.30 -12.68
C ILE A 140 3.06 -16.79 -12.58
N VAL A 141 2.23 -16.23 -13.46
CA VAL A 141 1.84 -14.82 -13.42
C VAL A 141 1.18 -14.46 -12.08
N SER A 142 0.28 -15.32 -11.57
CA SER A 142 -0.39 -15.12 -10.29
C SER A 142 0.61 -15.12 -9.13
N LEU A 143 1.58 -16.02 -9.13
CA LEU A 143 2.63 -16.11 -8.09
C LEU A 143 3.59 -14.91 -8.13
N ILE A 144 3.94 -14.42 -9.32
CA ILE A 144 4.76 -13.21 -9.47
C ILE A 144 4.03 -12.00 -8.88
N VAL A 145 2.75 -11.80 -9.26
CA VAL A 145 1.95 -10.69 -8.72
C VAL A 145 1.84 -10.79 -7.20
N LEU A 146 1.52 -11.99 -6.68
CA LEU A 146 1.40 -12.22 -5.23
C LEU A 146 2.73 -11.95 -4.52
N GLY A 147 3.84 -12.47 -5.02
CA GLY A 147 5.17 -12.28 -4.40
C GLY A 147 5.57 -10.80 -4.33
N VAL A 148 5.43 -10.07 -5.44
CA VAL A 148 5.74 -8.63 -5.48
C VAL A 148 4.78 -7.83 -4.59
N ALA A 149 3.49 -8.18 -4.59
CA ALA A 149 2.48 -7.53 -3.75
C ALA A 149 2.77 -7.73 -2.25
N LEU A 150 3.14 -8.94 -1.83
CA LEU A 150 3.53 -9.22 -0.45
C LEU A 150 4.81 -8.47 -0.06
N LEU A 151 5.82 -8.43 -0.92
CA LEU A 151 7.03 -7.66 -0.68
C LEU A 151 6.73 -6.17 -0.50
N ALA A 152 5.92 -5.58 -1.38
CA ALA A 152 5.55 -4.17 -1.29
C ALA A 152 4.78 -3.84 0.00
N LEU A 153 3.89 -4.75 0.44
CA LEU A 153 3.06 -4.56 1.62
C LEU A 153 3.82 -4.78 2.94
N PHE A 154 4.64 -5.85 3.01
CA PHE A 154 5.28 -6.26 4.27
C PHE A 154 6.64 -5.61 4.49
N TYR A 155 7.34 -5.18 3.46
CA TYR A 155 8.64 -4.54 3.61
C TYR A 155 8.62 -3.35 4.58
N PRO A 156 7.70 -2.36 4.47
CA PRO A 156 7.66 -1.24 5.41
C PRO A 156 7.35 -1.67 6.84
N ILE A 157 6.57 -2.74 7.05
CA ILE A 157 6.24 -3.27 8.38
C ILE A 157 7.52 -3.74 9.11
N VAL A 158 8.47 -4.31 8.37
CA VAL A 158 9.70 -4.85 8.94
C VAL A 158 10.81 -3.79 9.01
N ALA A 159 10.95 -2.98 7.96
CA ALA A 159 12.09 -2.08 7.82
C ALA A 159 11.92 -0.74 8.55
N VAL A 160 10.71 -0.17 8.57
CA VAL A 160 10.48 1.17 9.14
C VAL A 160 10.68 1.22 10.65
N PRO A 161 10.22 0.27 11.48
CA PRO A 161 10.40 0.32 12.93
C PRO A 161 11.87 0.35 13.35
N GLY A 162 12.68 -0.55 12.80
CA GLY A 162 14.12 -0.59 13.10
C GLY A 162 14.85 0.68 12.66
N ALA A 163 14.50 1.21 11.49
CA ALA A 163 15.03 2.48 11.00
C ALA A 163 14.62 3.66 11.91
N ALA A 164 13.36 3.69 12.35
CA ALA A 164 12.84 4.72 13.22
C ALA A 164 13.49 4.66 14.61
N THR A 165 13.69 3.47 15.18
CA THR A 165 14.45 3.29 16.44
C THR A 165 15.86 3.85 16.31
N THR A 166 16.53 3.62 15.17
CA THR A 166 17.88 4.14 14.91
C THR A 166 17.89 5.67 14.85
N ASP A 167 16.92 6.27 14.18
CA ASP A 167 16.84 7.73 14.01
C ASP A 167 16.40 8.43 15.30
N VAL A 168 15.48 7.83 16.07
CA VAL A 168 14.99 8.38 17.34
C VAL A 168 16.04 8.28 18.44
N GLY A 169 16.69 7.13 18.61
CA GLY A 169 17.82 6.91 19.52
C GLY A 169 17.51 6.97 21.02
N THR A 170 16.33 7.43 21.42
CA THR A 170 15.93 7.63 22.83
C THR A 170 14.97 6.58 23.37
N PHE A 171 14.25 5.90 22.50
CA PHE A 171 13.34 4.80 22.81
C PHE A 171 13.24 3.83 21.63
N THR A 172 12.72 2.63 21.89
CA THR A 172 12.57 1.60 20.87
C THR A 172 11.18 1.65 20.24
N ILE A 173 11.13 1.56 18.91
CA ILE A 173 9.88 1.47 18.17
C ILE A 173 9.64 -0.01 17.82
N ASP A 174 8.86 -0.68 18.66
CA ASP A 174 8.58 -2.11 18.55
C ASP A 174 7.39 -2.39 17.63
N GLY A 175 7.68 -2.50 16.33
CA GLY A 175 6.66 -2.81 15.34
C GLY A 175 6.15 -1.60 14.55
N PHE A 176 5.28 -1.87 13.59
CA PHE A 176 4.81 -0.88 12.62
C PHE A 176 3.70 0.03 13.17
N TRP A 177 3.08 -0.35 14.28
CA TRP A 177 2.13 0.42 15.09
C TRP A 177 2.37 0.14 16.56
N GLY A 178 2.14 1.14 17.38
CA GLY A 178 2.35 1.04 18.83
C GLY A 178 2.36 2.40 19.51
N SER A 179 2.74 2.40 20.78
CA SER A 179 2.94 3.60 21.57
C SER A 179 3.93 3.34 22.70
N ASP A 180 4.64 4.38 23.11
CA ASP A 180 5.56 4.36 24.25
C ASP A 180 5.59 5.72 24.94
N SER A 181 6.00 5.73 26.22
CA SER A 181 6.19 6.95 27.02
C SER A 181 7.67 7.19 27.22
N ALA A 182 8.22 8.19 26.56
CA ALA A 182 9.64 8.52 26.63
C ALA A 182 9.87 10.03 26.67
N ALA A 183 10.88 10.47 27.40
CA ALA A 183 11.32 11.87 27.50
C ALA A 183 10.19 12.85 27.86
N GLY A 184 9.26 12.44 28.74
CA GLY A 184 8.15 13.29 29.19
C GLY A 184 7.02 13.48 28.17
N ALA A 185 6.98 12.67 27.11
CA ALA A 185 5.95 12.68 26.10
C ALA A 185 5.40 11.27 25.85
N LEU A 186 4.14 11.20 25.41
CA LEU A 186 3.54 9.98 24.86
C LEU A 186 3.80 9.97 23.34
N TRP A 187 4.44 8.92 22.88
CA TRP A 187 4.68 8.66 21.47
C TRP A 187 3.72 7.61 20.96
N SER A 188 3.25 7.79 19.75
CA SER A 188 2.40 6.81 19.06
C SER A 188 2.79 6.73 17.60
N TRP A 189 2.77 5.53 17.04
CA TRP A 189 3.09 5.32 15.64
C TRP A 189 2.12 4.34 15.00
N SER A 190 1.85 4.54 13.72
CA SER A 190 0.87 3.74 13.00
C SER A 190 1.12 3.76 11.50
N PRO A 191 0.53 2.78 10.76
CA PRO A 191 0.44 2.84 9.31
C PRO A 191 -0.22 4.13 8.86
N GLY A 192 0.39 4.80 7.88
CA GLY A 192 -0.23 5.94 7.21
C GLY A 192 -1.33 5.51 6.24
N LEU A 193 -2.12 6.49 5.77
CA LEU A 193 -3.23 6.23 4.84
C LEU A 193 -2.75 5.52 3.55
N GLY A 194 -1.55 5.85 3.06
CA GLY A 194 -0.94 5.22 1.88
C GLY A 194 -0.78 3.72 2.02
N TRP A 195 -0.42 3.23 3.22
CA TRP A 195 -0.29 1.80 3.48
C TRP A 195 -1.65 1.08 3.44
N TRP A 196 -2.71 1.68 3.99
CA TRP A 196 -4.05 1.10 3.96
C TRP A 196 -4.61 1.04 2.53
N VAL A 197 -4.37 2.08 1.73
CA VAL A 197 -4.74 2.10 0.32
C VAL A 197 -3.96 1.04 -0.45
N LEU A 198 -2.66 0.86 -0.16
CA LEU A 198 -1.83 -0.19 -0.73
C LEU A 198 -2.34 -1.59 -0.38
N LEU A 199 -2.76 -1.83 0.86
CA LEU A 199 -3.36 -3.10 1.29
C LEU A 199 -4.57 -3.47 0.42
N VAL A 200 -5.48 -2.53 0.20
CA VAL A 200 -6.64 -2.75 -0.68
C VAL A 200 -6.19 -3.01 -2.13
N ALA A 201 -5.20 -2.27 -2.62
CA ALA A 201 -4.64 -2.46 -3.95
C ALA A 201 -4.04 -3.87 -4.13
N VAL A 202 -3.28 -4.34 -3.14
CA VAL A 202 -2.68 -5.69 -3.11
C VAL A 202 -3.75 -6.78 -3.17
N ILE A 203 -4.81 -6.66 -2.38
CA ILE A 203 -5.92 -7.62 -2.39
C ILE A 203 -6.57 -7.66 -3.79
N LEU A 204 -6.93 -6.51 -4.33
CA LEU A 204 -7.58 -6.43 -5.65
C LEU A 204 -6.66 -6.90 -6.78
N GLY A 205 -5.38 -6.52 -6.76
CA GLY A 205 -4.39 -6.94 -7.74
C GLY A 205 -4.19 -8.44 -7.75
N THR A 206 -4.05 -9.04 -6.57
CA THR A 206 -3.93 -10.50 -6.41
C THR A 206 -5.18 -11.23 -6.89
N VAL A 207 -6.37 -10.78 -6.47
CA VAL A 207 -7.65 -11.35 -6.94
C VAL A 207 -7.75 -11.26 -8.46
N GLY A 208 -7.43 -10.09 -9.04
CA GLY A 208 -7.46 -9.89 -10.49
C GLY A 208 -6.52 -10.81 -11.26
N ALA A 209 -5.32 -11.09 -10.71
CA ALA A 209 -4.34 -11.97 -11.32
C ALA A 209 -4.71 -13.45 -11.17
N VAL A 210 -5.27 -13.87 -10.03
CA VAL A 210 -5.60 -15.27 -9.71
C VAL A 210 -6.89 -15.76 -10.39
N LEU A 211 -7.87 -14.88 -10.59
CA LEU A 211 -9.17 -15.28 -11.16
C LEU A 211 -9.09 -16.04 -12.49
N PRO A 212 -8.25 -15.67 -13.47
CA PRO A 212 -8.12 -16.43 -14.73
C PRO A 212 -7.58 -17.85 -14.51
N TYR A 213 -6.62 -18.01 -13.58
CA TYR A 213 -6.08 -19.33 -13.21
C TYR A 213 -7.14 -20.24 -12.60
N VAL A 214 -7.92 -19.74 -11.63
CA VAL A 214 -9.02 -20.50 -11.01
C VAL A 214 -10.07 -20.91 -12.05
N LYS A 215 -10.40 -20.03 -12.99
CA LYS A 215 -11.33 -20.36 -14.09
C LYS A 215 -10.77 -21.43 -15.01
N SER A 216 -9.48 -21.39 -15.31
CA SER A 216 -8.81 -22.41 -16.14
C SER A 216 -8.87 -23.79 -15.49
N ILE A 217 -8.61 -23.91 -14.18
CA ILE A 217 -8.73 -25.19 -13.45
C ILE A 217 -10.17 -25.70 -13.48
N ARG A 218 -11.16 -24.84 -13.19
CA ARG A 218 -12.57 -25.24 -13.20
C ARG A 218 -13.04 -25.76 -14.56
N ALA A 219 -12.48 -25.24 -15.65
CA ALA A 219 -12.78 -25.71 -17.00
C ALA A 219 -12.19 -27.09 -17.31
N MET A 220 -11.20 -27.55 -16.53
CA MET A 220 -10.60 -28.89 -16.67
C MET A 220 -11.35 -29.99 -15.90
N VAL A 221 -12.19 -29.59 -14.92
CA VAL A 221 -13.02 -30.56 -14.18
C VAL A 221 -14.21 -30.92 -15.06
N PRO A 222 -14.34 -32.21 -15.47
CA PRO A 222 -15.49 -32.64 -16.26
C PRO A 222 -16.79 -32.36 -15.48
N PRO A 223 -17.89 -31.95 -16.16
CA PRO A 223 -19.17 -31.82 -15.51
C PRO A 223 -19.54 -33.16 -14.86
N ALA A 224 -20.14 -33.12 -13.68
CA ALA A 224 -20.64 -34.33 -13.04
C ALA A 224 -21.58 -35.03 -14.02
N PRO A 225 -21.51 -36.39 -14.17
CA PRO A 225 -22.39 -37.12 -15.05
C PRO A 225 -23.86 -36.78 -14.69
N GLU A 226 -24.63 -36.28 -15.65
CA GLU A 226 -26.06 -35.93 -15.43
C GLU A 226 -26.90 -37.13 -14.97
N ASP A 227 -26.40 -38.35 -15.17
CA ASP A 227 -27.09 -39.59 -14.86
C ASP A 227 -26.78 -40.21 -13.50
N TRP A 228 -26.03 -39.55 -12.64
CA TRP A 228 -25.79 -40.08 -11.29
C TRP A 228 -27.04 -39.92 -10.42
N ARG A 229 -28.07 -40.79 -10.70
CA ARG A 229 -29.14 -41.04 -9.74
C ARG A 229 -28.68 -42.11 -8.79
N PRO A 230 -28.73 -41.87 -7.44
CA PRO A 230 -28.45 -42.96 -6.51
C PRO A 230 -29.40 -44.13 -6.82
N PRO A 231 -28.96 -45.36 -6.77
CA PRO A 231 -29.82 -46.50 -6.95
C PRO A 231 -30.98 -46.40 -5.97
N ALA A 232 -32.22 -46.55 -6.52
CA ALA A 232 -33.42 -46.54 -5.69
C ALA A 232 -33.31 -47.70 -4.69
N SER A 233 -33.35 -47.36 -3.39
CA SER A 233 -33.36 -48.28 -2.27
C SER A 233 -34.67 -49.03 -2.18
#